data_c4a509befef8541c5eb8bfc7554a152d
#
_entry.id   c4a509befef8541c5eb8bfc7554a152d
#
_cell.length_a   1.000
_cell.length_b   1.000
_cell.length_c   1.000
_cell.angle_alpha   90.00
_cell.angle_beta   90.00
_cell.angle_gamma   90.00
#
_symmetry.space_group_name_H-M   'P 1'
#
loop_
_entity.id
_entity.type
_entity.pdbx_description
1 polymer ?
#
loop_
_entity_poly.entity_id
_entity_poly.type
_entity_poly.pdbx_seq_one_letter_code
_entity_poly.pdbx_strand_id
1 'polypeptide(L)'
;MRHLTVYKRFFTQSDCYKAFATSRLVGVQVHSTGANNPYLRRYVQPDDGRLGLNTNGNSHNRPGVDVCANAYIGKLMDGTVAVYQTLPWDVRCWISGKGDNGNANKIGYIGFEICEDNLTDLIYFEQAVMGAAVNLTAYLCSLMGVRPDDAVIGTDGALAVMDHSELSSRGLASGHADITHWLRRFGKRMSDFRRAVAEAMDEDVEIEYIDAEEVMEEMDKSMYEIVSPNGGYVNLREQPDLSSASLARLMPGERVAVTAMTGVWSKVLYNDEMVGYVMTQYLRKAEEQEAEDVGSVTIRTVLEDSKGNTWEPDGDFTVRTVVEIDGKNID
;
A
#
# COMPACT_ATOMS: atom_id res chain seq x y z
N MET A 1 12.07 15.68 15.04
CA MET A 1 11.69 15.14 13.71
C MET A 1 10.91 13.87 13.91
N ARG A 2 9.71 13.79 13.39
CA ARG A 2 8.84 12.61 13.43
C ARG A 2 8.94 11.86 12.12
N HIS A 3 8.86 10.53 12.14
CA HIS A 3 8.87 9.71 10.93
C HIS A 3 7.51 9.08 10.69
N LEU A 4 7.07 9.03 9.43
CA LEU A 4 5.87 8.33 9.01
C LEU A 4 6.14 7.60 7.69
N THR A 5 6.02 6.29 7.71
CA THR A 5 6.07 5.48 6.49
C THR A 5 4.70 5.48 5.82
N VAL A 6 4.67 5.79 4.53
CA VAL A 6 3.47 5.80 3.68
C VAL A 6 3.65 4.82 2.53
N TYR A 7 2.85 3.77 2.53
CA TYR A 7 2.81 2.79 1.44
C TYR A 7 1.93 3.32 0.31
N LYS A 8 2.45 3.39 -0.92
CA LYS A 8 1.68 3.78 -2.11
C LYS A 8 0.98 2.55 -2.70
N ARG A 9 -0.35 2.60 -2.78
CA ARG A 9 -1.18 1.58 -3.43
C ARG A 9 -2.38 2.27 -4.09
N PHE A 10 -2.17 2.85 -5.26
CA PHE A 10 -3.22 3.61 -5.93
C PHE A 10 -4.39 2.72 -6.37
N PHE A 11 -5.60 3.22 -6.18
CA PHE A 11 -6.84 2.53 -6.53
C PHE A 11 -7.18 2.67 -8.02
N THR A 12 -6.30 2.14 -8.87
CA THR A 12 -6.38 2.26 -10.33
C THR A 12 -7.66 1.70 -10.94
N GLN A 13 -8.37 0.82 -10.22
CA GLN A 13 -9.65 0.26 -10.66
C GLN A 13 -10.86 1.07 -10.20
N SER A 14 -10.71 1.98 -9.23
CA SER A 14 -11.83 2.80 -8.74
C SER A 14 -12.26 3.85 -9.75
N ASP A 15 -13.56 4.19 -9.74
CA ASP A 15 -14.10 5.20 -10.63
C ASP A 15 -13.56 6.60 -10.31
N CYS A 16 -13.23 6.85 -9.04
CA CYS A 16 -12.63 8.08 -8.56
C CYS A 16 -11.23 8.31 -9.16
N TYR A 17 -10.36 7.27 -9.13
CA TYR A 17 -9.04 7.33 -9.77
C TYR A 17 -9.16 7.57 -11.28
N LYS A 18 -10.06 6.83 -11.95
CA LYS A 18 -10.28 6.94 -13.40
C LYS A 18 -10.82 8.30 -13.82
N ALA A 19 -11.64 8.94 -12.98
CA ALA A 19 -12.11 10.29 -13.20
C ALA A 19 -10.98 11.32 -13.17
N PHE A 20 -9.92 11.06 -12.43
CA PHE A 20 -8.69 11.84 -12.28
C PHE A 20 -8.93 13.36 -12.16
N ALA A 21 -9.95 13.73 -11.43
CA ALA A 21 -10.30 15.14 -11.25
C ALA A 21 -9.36 15.76 -10.20
N THR A 22 -8.48 16.66 -10.61
CA THR A 22 -7.58 17.39 -9.73
C THR A 22 -8.24 18.61 -9.09
N SER A 23 -7.70 19.07 -7.97
CA SER A 23 -8.14 20.27 -7.26
C SER A 23 -6.94 21.03 -6.71
N ARG A 24 -7.09 22.38 -6.61
CA ARG A 24 -6.16 23.14 -5.76
C ARG A 24 -6.42 22.74 -4.32
N LEU A 25 -5.35 22.33 -3.63
CA LEU A 25 -5.43 21.87 -2.25
C LEU A 25 -5.60 23.06 -1.29
N VAL A 26 -6.52 22.91 -0.33
CA VAL A 26 -6.86 23.97 0.64
C VAL A 26 -6.84 23.52 2.09
N GLY A 27 -6.88 22.19 2.33
CA GLY A 27 -6.93 21.63 3.67
C GLY A 27 -7.04 20.13 3.68
N VAL A 28 -7.24 19.57 4.86
CA VAL A 28 -7.38 18.14 5.13
C VAL A 28 -8.72 17.86 5.81
N GLN A 29 -9.45 16.90 5.29
CA GLN A 29 -10.65 16.33 5.91
C GLN A 29 -10.34 14.98 6.50
N VAL A 30 -10.59 14.85 7.81
CA VAL A 30 -10.30 13.66 8.59
C VAL A 30 -11.59 12.86 8.76
N HIS A 31 -11.56 11.60 8.31
CA HIS A 31 -12.69 10.69 8.40
C HIS A 31 -12.30 9.42 9.14
N SER A 32 -13.30 8.65 9.54
CA SER A 32 -13.17 7.29 10.01
C SER A 32 -14.29 6.42 9.47
N THR A 33 -14.00 5.14 9.29
CA THR A 33 -14.81 4.24 8.45
C THR A 33 -16.18 3.87 9.01
N GLY A 34 -16.48 4.22 10.28
CA GLY A 34 -17.75 3.88 10.93
C GLY A 34 -18.02 2.37 11.04
N ALA A 35 -17.04 1.54 10.81
CA ALA A 35 -17.17 0.08 10.79
C ALA A 35 -16.19 -0.55 11.78
N ASN A 36 -16.67 -1.44 12.63
CA ASN A 36 -15.83 -2.19 13.56
C ASN A 36 -14.90 -3.17 12.83
N ASN A 37 -13.93 -2.62 12.11
CA ASN A 37 -12.92 -3.37 11.39
C ASN A 37 -11.63 -2.52 11.22
N PRO A 38 -10.67 -2.62 12.14
CA PRO A 38 -9.46 -1.80 12.13
C PRO A 38 -8.44 -2.20 11.04
N TYR A 39 -8.69 -3.25 10.27
CA TYR A 39 -7.73 -3.79 9.33
C TYR A 39 -7.84 -3.13 7.95
N LEU A 40 -6.71 -2.65 7.43
CA LEU A 40 -6.58 -2.04 6.10
C LEU A 40 -7.03 -2.97 4.98
N ARG A 41 -6.84 -4.30 5.11
CA ARG A 41 -7.27 -5.28 4.10
C ARG A 41 -8.74 -5.18 3.70
N ARG A 42 -9.59 -4.61 4.58
CA ARG A 42 -11.02 -4.38 4.30
C ARG A 42 -11.20 -3.41 3.15
N TYR A 43 -10.33 -2.42 3.03
CA TYR A 43 -10.46 -1.30 2.10
C TYR A 43 -9.41 -1.32 1.01
N VAL A 44 -8.17 -1.63 1.36
CA VAL A 44 -7.00 -1.61 0.47
C VAL A 44 -6.69 -3.01 -0.02
N GLN A 45 -6.72 -3.19 -1.34
CA GLN A 45 -6.38 -4.43 -2.06
C GLN A 45 -5.81 -4.07 -3.44
N PRO A 46 -5.03 -4.94 -4.11
CA PRO A 46 -4.67 -6.31 -3.69
C PRO A 46 -3.75 -6.37 -2.48
N ASP A 47 -3.67 -7.57 -1.88
CA ASP A 47 -2.72 -7.87 -0.81
C ASP A 47 -1.28 -7.69 -1.31
N ASP A 48 -0.44 -7.08 -0.50
CA ASP A 48 0.99 -6.86 -0.74
C ASP A 48 1.88 -7.62 0.25
N GLY A 49 1.35 -8.68 0.82
CA GLY A 49 2.03 -9.48 1.84
C GLY A 49 1.94 -8.90 3.26
N ARG A 50 1.51 -7.63 3.42
CA ARG A 50 1.32 -6.95 4.72
C ARG A 50 -0.14 -6.79 5.09
N LEU A 51 -0.98 -6.52 4.10
CA LEU A 51 -2.41 -6.27 4.30
C LEU A 51 -3.17 -7.52 4.72
N GLY A 52 -2.84 -8.65 4.13
CA GLY A 52 -3.64 -9.86 4.18
C GLY A 52 -4.84 -9.83 3.22
N LEU A 53 -5.41 -10.99 2.97
CA LEU A 53 -6.50 -11.13 2.01
C LEU A 53 -7.81 -10.55 2.53
N ASN A 54 -8.54 -9.90 1.62
CA ASN A 54 -9.95 -9.56 1.79
C ASN A 54 -10.83 -10.59 1.08
N THR A 55 -11.22 -11.63 1.79
CA THR A 55 -12.06 -12.72 1.26
C THR A 55 -13.49 -12.29 0.90
N ASN A 56 -13.94 -11.12 1.36
CA ASN A 56 -15.29 -10.62 1.09
C ASN A 56 -15.39 -9.89 -0.26
N GLY A 57 -14.26 -9.63 -0.95
CA GLY A 57 -14.26 -8.96 -2.24
C GLY A 57 -14.86 -7.54 -2.24
N ASN A 58 -14.86 -6.87 -1.09
CA ASN A 58 -15.52 -5.58 -0.87
C ASN A 58 -14.54 -4.42 -0.63
N SER A 59 -13.29 -4.55 -1.10
CA SER A 59 -12.30 -3.46 -1.09
C SER A 59 -12.74 -2.29 -1.96
N HIS A 60 -12.12 -1.14 -1.75
CA HIS A 60 -12.49 0.07 -2.48
C HIS A 60 -11.77 0.20 -3.84
N ASN A 61 -10.74 -0.60 -4.12
CA ASN A 61 -10.06 -0.63 -5.43
C ASN A 61 -10.81 -1.53 -6.43
N ARG A 62 -12.00 -1.12 -6.84
CA ARG A 62 -12.82 -1.86 -7.83
C ARG A 62 -13.80 -0.93 -8.56
N PRO A 63 -14.26 -1.29 -9.76
CA PRO A 63 -15.26 -0.54 -10.48
C PRO A 63 -16.60 -0.44 -9.73
N GLY A 64 -17.32 0.66 -9.92
CA GLY A 64 -18.64 0.88 -9.32
C GLY A 64 -18.62 1.22 -7.83
N VAL A 65 -17.45 1.45 -7.24
CA VAL A 65 -17.34 1.99 -5.88
C VAL A 65 -17.27 3.51 -5.97
N ASP A 66 -18.24 4.16 -5.34
CA ASP A 66 -18.42 5.62 -5.33
C ASP A 66 -17.81 6.29 -4.08
N VAL A 67 -16.98 5.57 -3.34
CA VAL A 67 -16.25 6.06 -2.17
C VAL A 67 -14.75 5.78 -2.36
N CYS A 68 -13.94 6.82 -2.28
CA CYS A 68 -12.49 6.68 -2.25
C CYS A 68 -11.81 7.84 -1.53
N ALA A 69 -10.91 7.51 -0.62
CA ALA A 69 -10.05 8.44 0.09
C ALA A 69 -8.70 8.60 -0.62
N ASN A 70 -7.94 9.65 -0.28
CA ASN A 70 -6.54 9.77 -0.70
C ASN A 70 -5.62 8.83 0.08
N ALA A 71 -5.99 8.48 1.31
CA ALA A 71 -5.29 7.48 2.10
C ALA A 71 -6.23 6.73 3.05
N TYR A 72 -5.76 5.57 3.51
CA TYR A 72 -6.34 4.80 4.60
C TYR A 72 -5.29 4.56 5.68
N ILE A 73 -5.72 4.66 6.94
CA ILE A 73 -4.91 4.39 8.13
C ILE A 73 -5.55 3.25 8.91
N GLY A 74 -4.80 2.23 9.26
CA GLY A 74 -5.34 1.09 9.99
C GLY A 74 -4.30 0.02 10.27
N LYS A 75 -4.76 -1.12 10.78
CA LYS A 75 -3.89 -2.25 11.10
C LYS A 75 -3.53 -3.06 9.86
N LEU A 76 -2.26 -3.40 9.76
CA LEU A 76 -1.76 -4.49 8.92
C LEU A 76 -2.19 -5.84 9.50
N MET A 77 -1.86 -6.92 8.80
CA MET A 77 -2.17 -8.28 9.22
C MET A 77 -1.53 -8.65 10.58
N ASP A 78 -0.34 -8.14 10.85
CA ASP A 78 0.41 -8.34 12.10
C ASP A 78 -0.06 -7.45 13.26
N GLY A 79 -1.03 -6.56 13.01
CA GLY A 79 -1.57 -5.61 13.98
C GLY A 79 -0.86 -4.26 14.04
N THR A 80 0.24 -4.06 13.32
CA THR A 80 0.95 -2.78 13.21
C THR A 80 0.07 -1.74 12.49
N VAL A 81 0.08 -0.49 12.95
CA VAL A 81 -0.63 0.61 12.28
C VAL A 81 0.20 1.12 11.10
N ALA A 82 -0.44 1.25 9.96
CA ALA A 82 0.18 1.75 8.73
C ALA A 82 -0.72 2.75 7.99
N VAL A 83 -0.10 3.52 7.08
CA VAL A 83 -0.76 4.45 6.18
C VAL A 83 -0.60 3.97 4.75
N TYR A 84 -1.70 3.84 4.03
CA TYR A 84 -1.71 3.54 2.60
C TYR A 84 -2.25 4.72 1.81
N GLN A 85 -1.43 5.33 0.97
CA GLN A 85 -1.87 6.33 -0.01
C GLN A 85 -2.53 5.62 -1.19
N THR A 86 -3.79 5.94 -1.45
CA THR A 86 -4.64 5.25 -2.43
C THR A 86 -5.03 6.12 -3.63
N LEU A 87 -4.82 7.44 -3.53
CA LEU A 87 -4.91 8.39 -4.64
C LEU A 87 -3.73 9.37 -4.54
N PRO A 88 -3.25 9.95 -5.66
CA PRO A 88 -2.40 11.13 -5.60
C PRO A 88 -3.05 12.24 -4.75
N TRP A 89 -2.26 13.02 -4.04
CA TRP A 89 -2.80 14.02 -3.09
C TRP A 89 -3.67 15.08 -3.74
N ASP A 90 -3.37 15.46 -4.97
CA ASP A 90 -4.09 16.46 -5.76
C ASP A 90 -5.31 15.89 -6.52
N VAL A 91 -5.47 14.58 -6.54
CA VAL A 91 -6.67 13.93 -7.08
C VAL A 91 -7.78 13.96 -6.05
N ARG A 92 -8.93 14.47 -6.48
CA ARG A 92 -10.11 14.66 -5.64
C ARG A 92 -10.64 13.32 -5.11
N CYS A 93 -10.71 13.20 -3.79
CA CYS A 93 -11.38 12.08 -3.14
C CYS A 93 -12.91 12.18 -3.21
N TRP A 94 -13.63 11.10 -2.91
CA TRP A 94 -15.11 11.05 -2.87
C TRP A 94 -15.55 10.47 -1.53
N ILE A 95 -15.41 11.24 -0.43
CA ILE A 95 -15.72 10.77 0.93
C ILE A 95 -16.67 11.70 1.70
N SER A 96 -16.76 12.99 1.37
CA SER A 96 -17.58 13.94 2.13
C SER A 96 -19.08 13.88 1.79
N GLY A 97 -19.47 13.29 0.65
CA GLY A 97 -20.80 13.44 0.12
C GLY A 97 -21.08 14.90 -0.29
N LYS A 98 -22.34 15.33 -0.23
CA LYS A 98 -22.80 16.68 -0.59
C LYS A 98 -23.57 17.29 0.58
N GLY A 99 -23.23 18.52 0.97
CA GLY A 99 -23.99 19.35 1.88
C GLY A 99 -24.78 20.46 1.15
N ASP A 100 -25.52 21.24 1.90
CA ASP A 100 -26.37 22.32 1.36
C ASP A 100 -25.54 23.49 0.78
N ASN A 101 -24.35 23.75 1.34
CA ASN A 101 -23.47 24.85 0.97
C ASN A 101 -22.33 24.41 0.05
N GLY A 102 -22.24 23.13 -0.30
CA GLY A 102 -21.20 22.66 -1.19
C GLY A 102 -20.74 21.23 -0.93
N ASN A 103 -19.46 21.01 -1.23
CA ASN A 103 -18.82 19.69 -1.13
C ASN A 103 -17.32 19.88 -0.88
N ALA A 104 -16.83 19.44 0.28
CA ALA A 104 -15.45 19.59 0.69
C ALA A 104 -14.47 18.94 -0.32
N ASN A 105 -14.83 17.79 -0.94
CA ASN A 105 -14.02 17.18 -1.99
C ASN A 105 -13.80 18.15 -3.18
N LYS A 106 -14.82 18.94 -3.57
CA LYS A 106 -14.73 19.87 -4.70
C LYS A 106 -14.02 21.16 -4.35
N ILE A 107 -14.03 21.55 -3.08
CA ILE A 107 -13.31 22.74 -2.58
C ILE A 107 -11.81 22.50 -2.60
N GLY A 108 -11.36 21.24 -2.44
CA GLY A 108 -9.95 20.85 -2.50
C GLY A 108 -9.39 20.35 -1.17
N TYR A 109 -10.24 19.81 -0.30
CA TYR A 109 -9.74 19.08 0.86
C TYR A 109 -9.19 17.72 0.44
N ILE A 110 -7.95 17.40 0.89
CA ILE A 110 -7.40 16.05 0.87
C ILE A 110 -8.13 15.24 1.93
N GLY A 111 -8.58 14.05 1.60
CA GLY A 111 -9.33 13.23 2.53
C GLY A 111 -8.71 11.88 2.79
N PHE A 112 -8.68 11.47 4.05
CA PHE A 112 -8.29 10.12 4.41
C PHE A 112 -9.26 9.51 5.43
N GLU A 113 -9.27 8.18 5.46
CA GLU A 113 -10.12 7.37 6.33
C GLU A 113 -9.28 6.63 7.36
N ILE A 114 -9.66 6.68 8.63
CA ILE A 114 -9.06 5.86 9.68
C ILE A 114 -9.97 4.66 9.93
N CYS A 115 -9.44 3.44 9.80
CA CYS A 115 -10.19 2.21 10.05
C CYS A 115 -10.57 2.14 11.53
N GLU A 116 -11.87 2.12 11.84
CA GLU A 116 -12.33 2.04 13.23
C GLU A 116 -12.27 0.62 13.78
N ASP A 117 -11.93 0.50 15.05
CA ASP A 117 -12.25 -0.65 15.88
C ASP A 117 -13.64 -0.51 16.53
N ASN A 118 -13.92 -1.27 17.59
CA ASN A 118 -15.13 -1.12 18.39
C ASN A 118 -15.10 0.10 19.34
N LEU A 119 -14.19 1.04 19.13
CA LEU A 119 -13.98 2.28 19.91
C LEU A 119 -13.60 2.05 21.39
N THR A 120 -12.90 0.97 21.69
CA THR A 120 -12.49 0.60 23.05
C THR A 120 -10.99 0.43 23.24
N ASP A 121 -10.23 0.27 22.16
CA ASP A 121 -8.77 0.08 22.19
C ASP A 121 -8.06 1.44 22.21
N LEU A 122 -7.68 1.89 23.42
CA LEU A 122 -6.95 3.15 23.61
C LEU A 122 -5.58 3.12 22.92
N ILE A 123 -4.90 1.96 22.90
CA ILE A 123 -3.57 1.85 22.28
C ILE A 123 -3.72 2.06 20.76
N TYR A 124 -4.69 1.43 20.14
CA TYR A 124 -4.97 1.63 18.73
C TYR A 124 -5.38 3.08 18.42
N PHE A 125 -6.24 3.68 19.24
CA PHE A 125 -6.62 5.08 19.10
C PHE A 125 -5.41 6.02 19.14
N GLU A 126 -4.51 5.85 20.11
CA GLU A 126 -3.31 6.67 20.23
C GLU A 126 -2.34 6.43 19.03
N GLN A 127 -2.24 5.21 18.53
CA GLN A 127 -1.39 4.92 17.36
C GLN A 127 -1.98 5.42 16.05
N ALA A 128 -3.25 5.14 15.79
CA ALA A 128 -3.88 5.43 14.50
C ALA A 128 -4.35 6.89 14.40
N VAL A 129 -5.05 7.40 15.43
CA VAL A 129 -5.63 8.75 15.41
C VAL A 129 -4.64 9.80 15.86
N MET A 130 -4.08 9.64 17.07
CA MET A 130 -3.19 10.66 17.65
C MET A 130 -1.73 10.54 17.18
N GLY A 131 -1.35 9.42 16.57
CA GLY A 131 -0.05 9.18 15.98
C GLY A 131 -0.06 9.35 14.46
N ALA A 132 -0.43 8.29 13.72
CA ALA A 132 -0.32 8.26 12.27
C ALA A 132 -1.15 9.35 11.57
N ALA A 133 -2.42 9.55 11.96
CA ALA A 133 -3.27 10.57 11.34
C ALA A 133 -2.80 12.00 11.65
N VAL A 134 -2.34 12.28 12.88
CA VAL A 134 -1.74 13.57 13.24
C VAL A 134 -0.49 13.83 12.39
N ASN A 135 0.43 12.87 12.26
CA ASN A 135 1.65 13.04 11.49
C ASN A 135 1.36 13.21 9.98
N LEU A 136 0.44 12.41 9.42
CA LEU A 136 0.00 12.58 8.03
C LEU A 136 -0.60 13.96 7.79
N THR A 137 -1.48 14.42 8.69
CA THR A 137 -2.11 15.74 8.58
C THR A 137 -1.09 16.86 8.67
N ALA A 138 -0.13 16.77 9.59
CA ALA A 138 0.95 17.75 9.74
C ALA A 138 1.79 17.85 8.46
N TYR A 139 2.18 16.73 7.87
CA TYR A 139 2.87 16.69 6.58
C TYR A 139 2.05 17.35 5.46
N LEU A 140 0.77 16.99 5.34
CA LEU A 140 -0.11 17.56 4.31
C LEU A 140 -0.33 19.06 4.50
N CYS A 141 -0.47 19.54 5.73
CA CYS A 141 -0.54 20.97 6.03
C CYS A 141 0.76 21.69 5.63
N SER A 142 1.93 21.12 5.95
CA SER A 142 3.23 21.66 5.54
C SER A 142 3.38 21.69 4.03
N LEU A 143 2.95 20.65 3.31
CA LEU A 143 2.93 20.58 1.85
C LEU A 143 2.10 21.70 1.21
N MET A 144 0.98 22.07 1.85
CA MET A 144 0.07 23.12 1.39
C MET A 144 0.48 24.52 1.88
N GLY A 145 1.40 24.63 2.84
CA GLY A 145 1.77 25.89 3.48
C GLY A 145 0.66 26.48 4.35
N VAL A 146 -0.15 25.65 5.00
CA VAL A 146 -1.25 26.07 5.89
C VAL A 146 -1.06 25.54 7.31
N ARG A 147 -1.64 26.25 8.28
CA ARG A 147 -1.75 25.76 9.66
C ARG A 147 -3.13 25.11 9.89
N PRO A 148 -3.27 24.16 10.81
CA PRO A 148 -4.53 23.43 10.98
C PRO A 148 -5.76 24.29 11.31
N ASP A 149 -5.58 25.44 11.94
CA ASP A 149 -6.63 26.38 12.31
C ASP A 149 -6.76 27.56 11.34
N ASP A 150 -6.05 27.56 10.21
CA ASP A 150 -6.20 28.61 9.19
C ASP A 150 -7.58 28.54 8.55
N ALA A 151 -8.17 29.71 8.32
CA ALA A 151 -9.46 29.80 7.62
C ALA A 151 -9.29 29.56 6.11
N VAL A 152 -10.10 28.69 5.54
CA VAL A 152 -10.14 28.43 4.10
C VAL A 152 -10.91 29.52 3.38
N ILE A 153 -10.25 30.24 2.47
CA ILE A 153 -10.84 31.36 1.72
C ILE A 153 -12.02 30.86 0.86
N GLY A 154 -13.10 31.62 0.87
CA GLY A 154 -14.30 31.32 0.08
C GLY A 154 -15.23 30.28 0.72
N THR A 155 -14.99 29.94 1.97
CA THR A 155 -15.89 29.13 2.79
C THR A 155 -16.39 29.95 3.99
N ASP A 156 -17.53 29.56 4.56
CA ASP A 156 -18.07 30.22 5.76
C ASP A 156 -17.31 29.75 7.01
N GLY A 157 -16.09 30.25 7.17
CA GLY A 157 -15.20 29.99 8.31
C GLY A 157 -14.79 28.51 8.47
N ALA A 158 -14.74 27.73 7.38
CA ALA A 158 -14.14 26.40 7.43
C ALA A 158 -12.63 26.51 7.70
N LEU A 159 -12.08 25.59 8.49
CA LEU A 159 -10.68 25.55 8.84
C LEU A 159 -9.90 24.61 7.90
N ALA A 160 -8.60 24.77 7.82
CA ALA A 160 -7.74 23.93 7.00
C ALA A 160 -7.78 22.46 7.42
N VAL A 161 -7.98 22.15 8.70
CA VAL A 161 -8.18 20.78 9.18
C VAL A 161 -9.53 20.64 9.86
N MET A 162 -10.43 19.83 9.28
CA MET A 162 -11.76 19.58 9.79
C MET A 162 -12.12 18.09 9.70
N ASP A 163 -12.99 17.63 10.56
CA ASP A 163 -13.60 16.31 10.42
C ASP A 163 -14.95 16.36 9.66
N HIS A 164 -15.53 15.21 9.36
CA HIS A 164 -16.81 15.11 8.67
C HIS A 164 -17.92 15.86 9.40
N SER A 165 -17.97 15.72 10.73
CA SER A 165 -18.99 16.38 11.58
C SER A 165 -18.91 17.90 11.49
N GLU A 166 -17.72 18.48 11.56
CA GLU A 166 -17.50 19.93 11.42
C GLU A 166 -17.84 20.41 10.01
N LEU A 167 -17.45 19.68 8.95
CA LEU A 167 -17.80 19.97 7.56
C LEU A 167 -19.31 19.88 7.33
N SER A 168 -19.96 18.86 7.88
CA SER A 168 -21.43 18.70 7.83
C SER A 168 -22.15 19.87 8.48
N SER A 169 -21.68 20.33 9.66
CA SER A 169 -22.27 21.47 10.36
C SER A 169 -22.21 22.79 9.57
N ARG A 170 -21.29 22.88 8.58
CA ARG A 170 -21.15 24.00 7.66
C ARG A 170 -21.85 23.79 6.31
N GLY A 171 -22.53 22.65 6.14
CA GLY A 171 -23.18 22.29 4.89
C GLY A 171 -22.21 21.96 3.77
N LEU A 172 -20.96 21.53 4.09
CA LEU A 172 -19.93 21.16 3.14
C LEU A 172 -19.76 19.65 2.97
N ALA A 173 -20.49 18.86 3.76
CA ALA A 173 -20.52 17.41 3.71
C ALA A 173 -21.92 16.87 4.01
N SER A 174 -22.15 15.59 3.77
CA SER A 174 -23.34 14.87 4.20
C SER A 174 -23.38 14.71 5.73
N GLY A 175 -24.52 14.32 6.30
CA GLY A 175 -24.71 14.23 7.74
C GLY A 175 -24.08 12.98 8.36
N HIS A 176 -22.81 13.05 8.76
CA HIS A 176 -22.10 11.98 9.49
C HIS A 176 -21.38 12.56 10.71
N ALA A 177 -20.96 11.69 11.65
CA ALA A 177 -20.38 12.09 12.94
C ALA A 177 -18.88 11.73 13.10
N ASP A 178 -18.29 11.15 12.08
CA ASP A 178 -16.89 10.76 12.07
C ASP A 178 -15.99 11.99 11.91
N ILE A 179 -14.88 12.08 12.62
CA ILE A 179 -14.35 11.20 13.65
C ILE A 179 -14.70 11.70 15.07
N THR A 180 -15.55 12.74 15.17
CA THR A 180 -15.93 13.38 16.44
C THR A 180 -16.43 12.37 17.48
N HIS A 181 -17.19 11.34 17.06
CA HIS A 181 -17.70 10.31 17.99
C HIS A 181 -16.56 9.49 18.62
N TRP A 182 -15.52 9.15 17.84
CA TRP A 182 -14.37 8.40 18.33
C TRP A 182 -13.49 9.25 19.24
N LEU A 183 -13.18 10.49 18.85
CA LEU A 183 -12.46 11.45 19.70
C LEU A 183 -13.12 11.60 21.08
N ARG A 184 -14.46 11.82 21.11
CA ARG A 184 -15.22 11.97 22.34
C ARG A 184 -15.14 10.73 23.24
N ARG A 185 -15.07 9.53 22.65
CA ARG A 185 -14.96 8.29 23.39
C ARG A 185 -13.70 8.27 24.28
N PHE A 186 -12.62 8.91 23.82
CA PHE A 186 -11.36 9.03 24.57
C PHE A 186 -11.12 10.45 25.15
N GLY A 187 -12.18 11.21 25.35
CA GLY A 187 -12.13 12.54 25.99
C GLY A 187 -11.42 13.61 25.16
N LYS A 188 -11.31 13.44 23.85
CA LYS A 188 -10.68 14.37 22.91
C LYS A 188 -11.72 15.10 22.05
N ARG A 189 -11.28 16.18 21.40
CA ARG A 189 -12.05 16.99 20.45
C ARG A 189 -11.18 17.29 19.24
N MET A 190 -11.77 17.77 18.15
CA MET A 190 -11.02 18.22 16.97
C MET A 190 -10.01 19.35 17.28
N SER A 191 -10.29 20.21 18.27
CA SER A 191 -9.32 21.19 18.74
C SER A 191 -8.05 20.55 19.37
N ASP A 192 -8.18 19.38 20.00
CA ASP A 192 -7.03 18.64 20.54
C ASP A 192 -6.25 17.97 19.41
N PHE A 193 -6.95 17.48 18.39
CA PHE A 193 -6.34 16.92 17.18
C PHE A 193 -5.57 18.01 16.42
N ARG A 194 -6.18 19.18 16.13
CA ARG A 194 -5.51 20.30 15.45
C ARG A 194 -4.31 20.82 16.24
N ARG A 195 -4.39 20.88 17.57
CA ARG A 195 -3.23 21.24 18.40
C ARG A 195 -2.09 20.24 18.24
N ALA A 196 -2.38 18.93 18.30
CA ALA A 196 -1.37 17.89 18.08
C ALA A 196 -0.75 17.96 16.66
N VAL A 197 -1.55 18.30 15.65
CA VAL A 197 -1.06 18.55 14.29
C VAL A 197 -0.12 19.76 14.25
N ALA A 198 -0.48 20.88 14.90
CA ALA A 198 0.39 22.07 14.96
C ALA A 198 1.72 21.75 15.66
N GLU A 199 1.69 21.01 16.76
CA GLU A 199 2.88 20.55 17.48
C GLU A 199 3.75 19.63 16.60
N ALA A 200 3.13 18.71 15.83
CA ALA A 200 3.86 17.85 14.91
C ALA A 200 4.51 18.62 13.76
N MET A 201 3.85 19.67 13.23
CA MET A 201 4.44 20.57 12.22
C MET A 201 5.67 21.32 12.75
N ASP A 202 5.64 21.74 14.02
CA ASP A 202 6.76 22.45 14.64
C ASP A 202 7.97 21.52 14.92
N GLU A 203 7.75 20.22 15.00
CA GLU A 203 8.82 19.22 15.14
C GLU A 203 9.34 18.68 13.81
N ASP A 204 8.75 19.04 12.68
CA ASP A 204 8.92 18.47 11.34
C ASP A 204 8.54 17.00 11.23
N VAL A 205 7.78 16.65 10.21
CA VAL A 205 7.41 15.28 9.87
C VAL A 205 8.09 14.88 8.57
N GLU A 206 8.96 13.90 8.64
CA GLU A 206 9.56 13.26 7.46
C GLU A 206 8.69 12.08 7.02
N ILE A 207 8.37 12.04 5.71
CA ILE A 207 7.65 10.91 5.13
C ILE A 207 8.61 10.06 4.31
N GLU A 208 8.65 8.78 4.65
CA GLU A 208 9.23 7.75 3.82
C GLU A 208 8.13 7.13 2.96
N TYR A 209 8.25 7.28 1.64
CA TYR A 209 7.35 6.62 0.70
C TYR A 209 7.90 5.27 0.29
N ILE A 210 7.07 4.23 0.43
CA ILE A 210 7.36 2.89 -0.06
C ILE A 210 6.33 2.55 -1.13
N ASP A 211 6.78 2.24 -2.35
CA ASP A 211 5.89 1.68 -3.36
C ASP A 211 5.52 0.26 -2.96
N ALA A 212 4.24 0.04 -2.69
CA ALA A 212 3.78 -1.27 -2.23
C ALA A 212 3.86 -2.33 -3.35
N GLU A 213 4.01 -1.93 -4.62
CA GLU A 213 4.23 -2.83 -5.75
C GLU A 213 5.71 -3.21 -5.87
N GLU A 214 6.63 -2.26 -5.71
CA GLU A 214 8.09 -2.52 -5.73
C GLU A 214 8.52 -3.48 -4.61
N VAL A 215 7.93 -3.35 -3.42
CA VAL A 215 8.23 -4.26 -2.31
C VAL A 215 7.75 -5.68 -2.59
N MET A 216 6.68 -5.87 -3.37
CA MET A 216 6.29 -7.19 -3.84
C MET A 216 7.33 -7.80 -4.78
N GLU A 217 7.97 -7.00 -5.62
CA GLU A 217 9.07 -7.48 -6.49
C GLU A 217 10.32 -7.86 -5.68
N GLU A 218 10.64 -7.17 -4.58
CA GLU A 218 11.74 -7.55 -3.67
C GLU A 218 11.38 -8.73 -2.76
N MET A 219 10.16 -8.83 -2.25
CA MET A 219 9.68 -10.01 -1.51
C MET A 219 9.52 -11.24 -2.41
N ASP A 220 9.38 -11.03 -3.71
CA ASP A 220 9.07 -12.03 -4.74
C ASP A 220 10.28 -12.94 -5.08
N LYS A 221 11.37 -12.87 -4.35
CA LYS A 221 12.56 -13.72 -4.59
C LYS A 221 12.92 -14.66 -3.46
N SER A 222 12.21 -14.65 -2.35
CA SER A 222 12.47 -15.63 -1.30
C SER A 222 11.95 -17.00 -1.72
N MET A 223 12.86 -17.85 -2.18
CA MET A 223 12.57 -19.24 -2.49
C MET A 223 12.41 -20.05 -1.22
N TYR A 224 11.37 -20.84 -1.21
CA TYR A 224 11.09 -21.81 -0.14
C TYR A 224 11.03 -23.21 -0.73
N GLU A 225 11.46 -24.15 0.06
CA GLU A 225 11.39 -25.57 -0.25
C GLU A 225 10.16 -26.18 0.43
N ILE A 226 9.44 -27.00 -0.29
CA ILE A 226 8.34 -27.78 0.26
C ILE A 226 8.91 -28.84 1.21
N VAL A 227 8.39 -28.86 2.43
CA VAL A 227 8.69 -29.89 3.42
C VAL A 227 7.41 -30.60 3.83
N SER A 228 7.48 -31.92 4.00
CA SER A 228 6.34 -32.71 4.47
C SER A 228 6.82 -33.70 5.49
N PRO A 229 6.31 -33.68 6.73
CA PRO A 229 6.73 -34.61 7.79
C PRO A 229 6.56 -36.07 7.43
N ASN A 230 5.60 -36.37 6.54
CA ASN A 230 5.23 -37.74 6.15
C ASN A 230 5.83 -38.14 4.78
N GLY A 231 6.64 -37.29 4.15
CA GLY A 231 7.21 -37.54 2.82
C GLY A 231 6.18 -37.52 1.68
N GLY A 232 4.91 -37.21 1.96
CA GLY A 232 3.86 -37.11 0.96
C GLY A 232 3.81 -35.72 0.31
N TYR A 233 2.99 -35.59 -0.74
CA TYR A 233 2.79 -34.31 -1.41
C TYR A 233 2.03 -33.31 -0.52
N VAL A 234 2.23 -32.01 -0.80
CA VAL A 234 1.49 -30.89 -0.24
C VAL A 234 0.60 -30.31 -1.34
N ASN A 235 -0.66 -30.03 -1.05
CA ASN A 235 -1.54 -29.42 -2.05
C ASN A 235 -1.27 -27.93 -2.17
N LEU A 236 -1.05 -27.46 -3.39
CA LEU A 236 -1.19 -26.06 -3.76
C LEU A 236 -2.69 -25.82 -4.00
N ARG A 237 -3.29 -24.90 -3.26
CA ARG A 237 -4.74 -24.67 -3.26
C ARG A 237 -5.10 -23.32 -3.87
N GLU A 238 -6.28 -23.24 -4.45
CA GLU A 238 -6.81 -22.02 -5.06
C GLU A 238 -7.09 -20.92 -4.00
N GLN A 239 -7.50 -21.33 -2.78
CA GLN A 239 -7.80 -20.42 -1.67
C GLN A 239 -7.12 -20.95 -0.38
N PRO A 240 -6.86 -20.07 0.61
CA PRO A 240 -6.25 -20.46 1.88
C PRO A 240 -7.24 -21.21 2.80
N ASP A 241 -7.77 -22.33 2.31
CA ASP A 241 -8.77 -23.17 2.96
C ASP A 241 -8.56 -24.63 2.60
N LEU A 242 -8.72 -25.53 3.58
CA LEU A 242 -8.56 -26.98 3.39
C LEU A 242 -9.62 -27.60 2.46
N SER A 243 -10.78 -26.97 2.34
CA SER A 243 -11.85 -27.41 1.43
C SER A 243 -11.72 -26.88 0.01
N SER A 244 -10.80 -25.91 -0.22
CA SER A 244 -10.56 -25.32 -1.53
C SER A 244 -9.99 -26.33 -2.52
N ALA A 245 -10.24 -26.09 -3.81
CA ALA A 245 -9.70 -26.91 -4.89
C ALA A 245 -8.16 -26.99 -4.84
N SER A 246 -7.61 -28.15 -5.16
CA SER A 246 -6.16 -28.34 -5.32
C SER A 246 -5.78 -28.01 -6.76
N LEU A 247 -4.90 -27.02 -6.95
CA LEU A 247 -4.35 -26.64 -8.25
C LEU A 247 -3.23 -27.58 -8.68
N ALA A 248 -2.38 -27.97 -7.72
CA ALA A 248 -1.24 -28.85 -7.95
C ALA A 248 -0.91 -29.66 -6.68
N ARG A 249 -0.07 -30.71 -6.85
CA ARG A 249 0.54 -31.48 -5.77
C ARG A 249 2.03 -31.23 -5.80
N LEU A 250 2.54 -30.61 -4.75
CA LEU A 250 3.96 -30.25 -4.62
C LEU A 250 4.66 -31.35 -3.81
N MET A 251 5.77 -31.83 -4.33
CA MET A 251 6.57 -32.86 -3.65
C MET A 251 7.57 -32.20 -2.69
N PRO A 252 7.98 -32.90 -1.60
CA PRO A 252 9.08 -32.42 -0.77
C PRO A 252 10.33 -32.19 -1.62
N GLY A 253 11.01 -31.07 -1.38
CA GLY A 253 12.18 -30.62 -2.13
C GLY A 253 11.85 -29.71 -3.32
N GLU A 254 10.60 -29.64 -3.78
CA GLU A 254 10.24 -28.64 -4.79
C GLU A 254 10.28 -27.24 -4.22
N ARG A 255 10.64 -26.27 -5.07
CA ARG A 255 10.80 -24.88 -4.69
C ARG A 255 9.63 -24.03 -5.17
N VAL A 256 9.22 -23.10 -4.34
CA VAL A 256 8.17 -22.11 -4.62
C VAL A 256 8.66 -20.73 -4.20
N ALA A 257 8.32 -19.71 -4.97
CA ALA A 257 8.51 -18.33 -4.51
C ALA A 257 7.35 -17.96 -3.58
N VAL A 258 7.66 -17.54 -2.35
CA VAL A 258 6.64 -17.10 -1.39
C VAL A 258 6.40 -15.61 -1.57
N THR A 259 5.18 -15.26 -2.01
CA THR A 259 4.76 -13.90 -2.29
C THR A 259 4.00 -13.24 -1.12
N ALA A 260 3.47 -14.04 -0.19
CA ALA A 260 2.90 -13.53 1.07
C ALA A 260 2.79 -14.65 2.11
N MET A 261 3.04 -14.31 3.39
CA MET A 261 2.80 -15.21 4.54
C MET A 261 1.69 -14.64 5.42
N THR A 262 0.62 -15.43 5.60
CA THR A 262 -0.57 -15.01 6.37
C THR A 262 -0.80 -15.90 7.60
N GLY A 263 0.25 -16.23 8.32
CA GLY A 263 0.21 -17.10 9.48
C GLY A 263 0.08 -18.57 9.09
N VAL A 264 -1.13 -19.14 9.05
CA VAL A 264 -1.37 -20.57 8.73
C VAL A 264 -1.13 -20.88 7.25
N TRP A 265 -1.35 -19.90 6.36
CA TRP A 265 -1.25 -20.05 4.91
C TRP A 265 -0.22 -19.09 4.31
N SER A 266 0.46 -19.54 3.29
CA SER A 266 1.35 -18.72 2.46
C SER A 266 0.87 -18.75 1.02
N LYS A 267 0.84 -17.56 0.40
CA LYS A 267 0.63 -17.41 -1.04
C LYS A 267 1.96 -17.67 -1.74
N VAL A 268 1.93 -18.53 -2.73
CA VAL A 268 3.14 -18.95 -3.44
C VAL A 268 2.93 -18.89 -4.94
N LEU A 269 4.02 -18.64 -5.65
CA LEU A 269 4.13 -18.80 -7.08
C LEU A 269 4.94 -20.08 -7.35
N TYR A 270 4.37 -20.99 -8.12
CA TYR A 270 4.97 -22.26 -8.49
C TYR A 270 5.22 -22.30 -9.99
N ASN A 271 6.46 -22.66 -10.39
CA ASN A 271 6.92 -22.70 -11.78
C ASN A 271 6.66 -21.41 -12.58
N ASP A 272 6.81 -20.25 -11.91
CA ASP A 272 6.64 -18.90 -12.48
C ASP A 272 5.26 -18.60 -13.12
N GLU A 273 4.31 -19.52 -13.04
CA GLU A 273 3.00 -19.40 -13.70
C GLU A 273 1.82 -19.62 -12.74
N MET A 274 1.96 -20.50 -11.76
CA MET A 274 0.82 -20.94 -10.96
C MET A 274 0.80 -20.31 -9.57
N VAL A 275 -0.14 -19.41 -9.33
CA VAL A 275 -0.36 -18.77 -8.03
C VAL A 275 -1.37 -19.59 -7.22
N GLY A 276 -1.03 -19.89 -5.96
CA GLY A 276 -1.91 -20.60 -5.05
C GLY A 276 -1.48 -20.46 -3.60
N TYR A 277 -2.05 -21.30 -2.74
CA TYR A 277 -1.83 -21.27 -1.29
C TYR A 277 -1.33 -22.60 -0.78
N VAL A 278 -0.30 -22.55 0.06
CA VAL A 278 0.27 -23.69 0.79
C VAL A 278 0.23 -23.36 2.29
N MET A 279 -0.03 -24.33 3.15
CA MET A 279 0.07 -24.09 4.59
C MET A 279 1.54 -23.78 4.95
N THR A 280 1.75 -22.67 5.68
CA THR A 280 3.07 -22.14 6.03
C THR A 280 3.98 -23.17 6.71
N GLN A 281 3.39 -24.10 7.50
CA GLN A 281 4.14 -25.17 8.15
C GLN A 281 4.84 -26.15 7.19
N TYR A 282 4.48 -26.15 5.91
CA TYR A 282 5.09 -26.98 4.87
C TYR A 282 6.13 -26.24 4.05
N LEU A 283 6.54 -25.05 4.49
CA LEU A 283 7.55 -24.22 3.84
C LEU A 283 8.78 -24.09 4.72
N ARG A 284 9.94 -24.34 4.15
CA ARG A 284 11.24 -24.05 4.74
C ARG A 284 11.96 -23.09 3.83
N LYS A 285 12.48 -21.98 4.36
CA LYS A 285 13.28 -21.05 3.56
C LYS A 285 14.41 -21.84 2.91
N ALA A 286 14.49 -21.79 1.59
CA ALA A 286 15.59 -22.41 0.87
C ALA A 286 16.88 -21.67 1.28
N GLU A 287 17.93 -22.43 1.64
CA GLU A 287 19.25 -21.83 1.80
C GLU A 287 19.64 -21.23 0.46
N GLU A 288 20.02 -19.97 0.45
CA GLU A 288 20.70 -19.39 -0.70
C GLU A 288 21.93 -20.25 -0.92
N GLN A 289 21.95 -21.03 -1.99
CA GLN A 289 23.22 -21.51 -2.50
C GLN A 289 23.96 -20.22 -2.86
N GLU A 290 24.99 -19.90 -2.08
CA GLU A 290 26.01 -18.95 -2.54
C GLU A 290 26.32 -19.39 -3.97
N ALA A 291 26.00 -18.53 -4.95
CA ALA A 291 26.42 -18.79 -6.31
C ALA A 291 27.93 -19.02 -6.19
N GLU A 292 28.39 -20.25 -6.48
CA GLU A 292 29.80 -20.48 -6.62
C GLU A 292 30.32 -19.32 -7.46
N ASP A 293 31.32 -18.61 -6.94
CA ASP A 293 31.95 -17.48 -7.61
C ASP A 293 32.42 -17.97 -8.98
N VAL A 294 31.57 -17.92 -9.96
CA VAL A 294 31.91 -18.13 -11.36
C VAL A 294 32.71 -16.90 -11.69
N GLY A 295 34.00 -17.02 -11.54
CA GLY A 295 34.98 -15.97 -11.67
C GLY A 295 34.62 -14.99 -12.78
N SER A 296 34.80 -13.71 -12.55
CA SER A 296 34.40 -12.63 -13.43
C SER A 296 34.69 -12.95 -14.90
N VAL A 297 33.63 -13.13 -15.69
CA VAL A 297 33.75 -13.28 -17.13
C VAL A 297 33.99 -11.90 -17.74
N THR A 298 35.18 -11.62 -18.17
CA THR A 298 35.47 -10.41 -18.92
C THR A 298 35.18 -10.69 -20.39
N ILE A 299 34.09 -10.13 -20.91
CA ILE A 299 33.77 -10.17 -22.33
C ILE A 299 34.52 -9.03 -23.01
N ARG A 300 35.50 -9.37 -23.88
CA ARG A 300 36.23 -8.41 -24.70
C ARG A 300 35.74 -8.54 -26.15
N THR A 301 35.22 -7.46 -26.68
CA THR A 301 34.82 -7.40 -28.10
C THR A 301 36.05 -7.07 -28.93
N VAL A 302 36.43 -7.95 -29.85
CA VAL A 302 37.51 -7.75 -30.77
C VAL A 302 36.95 -7.94 -32.19
N LEU A 303 37.19 -6.99 -33.04
CA LEU A 303 36.86 -7.12 -34.47
C LEU A 303 38.01 -7.79 -35.17
N GLU A 304 37.71 -8.76 -36.06
CA GLU A 304 38.72 -9.50 -36.84
C GLU A 304 38.34 -9.40 -38.34
N ASP A 305 39.33 -9.10 -39.16
CA ASP A 305 39.14 -9.11 -40.62
C ASP A 305 39.39 -10.54 -41.21
N SER A 306 39.07 -10.72 -42.47
CA SER A 306 39.23 -12.00 -43.16
C SER A 306 40.70 -12.46 -43.30
N LYS A 307 41.66 -11.70 -42.81
CA LYS A 307 43.10 -11.99 -42.80
C LYS A 307 43.64 -12.26 -41.39
N GLY A 308 42.75 -12.26 -40.39
CA GLY A 308 43.13 -12.50 -39.01
C GLY A 308 43.68 -11.29 -38.28
N ASN A 309 43.57 -10.07 -38.82
CA ASN A 309 43.96 -8.87 -38.07
C ASN A 309 42.84 -8.46 -37.13
N THR A 310 43.21 -8.18 -35.86
CA THR A 310 42.27 -7.81 -34.78
C THR A 310 42.51 -6.36 -34.37
N TRP A 311 41.39 -5.67 -34.05
CA TRP A 311 41.42 -4.31 -33.49
C TRP A 311 40.27 -4.11 -32.50
N GLU A 312 40.44 -3.18 -31.57
CA GLU A 312 39.38 -2.72 -30.71
C GLU A 312 38.58 -1.60 -31.43
N PRO A 313 37.25 -1.67 -31.44
CA PRO A 313 36.45 -0.65 -32.11
C PRO A 313 36.53 0.69 -31.35
N ASP A 314 36.68 1.77 -32.08
CA ASP A 314 36.73 3.15 -31.58
C ASP A 314 35.48 3.88 -32.11
N GLY A 315 34.60 4.36 -31.20
CA GLY A 315 33.36 5.09 -31.53
C GLY A 315 32.06 4.31 -31.26
N ASP A 316 30.92 4.97 -31.52
CA ASP A 316 29.58 4.38 -31.34
C ASP A 316 29.28 3.33 -32.41
N PHE A 317 29.14 2.08 -32.01
CA PHE A 317 28.72 0.99 -32.88
C PHE A 317 27.77 0.03 -32.15
N THR A 318 26.93 -0.64 -32.92
CA THR A 318 26.00 -1.64 -32.38
C THR A 318 26.61 -3.05 -32.55
N VAL A 319 26.84 -3.75 -31.47
CA VAL A 319 27.28 -5.15 -31.49
C VAL A 319 26.07 -6.05 -31.25
N ARG A 320 25.86 -7.01 -32.16
CA ARG A 320 24.95 -8.12 -31.92
C ARG A 320 25.78 -9.31 -31.40
N THR A 321 25.60 -9.65 -30.14
CA THR A 321 26.25 -10.83 -29.57
C THR A 321 25.39 -12.05 -29.87
N VAL A 322 25.97 -13.04 -30.53
CA VAL A 322 25.36 -14.37 -30.68
C VAL A 322 26.09 -15.27 -29.71
N VAL A 323 25.36 -15.82 -28.74
CA VAL A 323 25.90 -16.78 -27.79
C VAL A 323 25.61 -18.18 -28.31
N GLU A 324 26.64 -18.95 -28.61
CA GLU A 324 26.52 -20.37 -28.92
C GLU A 324 26.90 -21.18 -27.68
N ILE A 325 25.98 -21.99 -27.18
CA ILE A 325 26.26 -22.99 -26.16
C ILE A 325 26.14 -24.37 -26.80
N ASP A 326 27.21 -25.16 -26.74
CA ASP A 326 27.29 -26.51 -27.33
C ASP A 326 26.95 -26.55 -28.86
N GLY A 327 27.36 -25.51 -29.61
CA GLY A 327 27.15 -25.44 -31.06
C GLY A 327 25.70 -25.15 -31.48
N LYS A 328 24.87 -24.59 -30.61
CA LYS A 328 23.52 -24.12 -30.90
C LYS A 328 23.41 -22.61 -30.62
N ASN A 329 22.93 -21.87 -31.64
CA ASN A 329 22.55 -20.47 -31.45
C ASN A 329 21.35 -20.40 -30.53
N ILE A 330 21.42 -19.53 -29.52
CA ILE A 330 20.30 -19.16 -28.66
C ILE A 330 19.94 -17.71 -29.04
N ASP A 331 18.79 -17.54 -29.69
CA ASP A 331 18.22 -16.23 -30.09
C ASP A 331 17.55 -15.56 -28.87
#